data_be2c873fa7266f09fdb72fb7aff3635a
#
_entry.id   be2c873fa7266f09fdb72fb7aff3635a
#
_cell.length_a   1.000
_cell.length_b   1.000
_cell.length_c   1.000
_cell.angle_alpha   90.00
_cell.angle_beta   90.00
_cell.angle_gamma   90.00
#
_symmetry.space_group_name_H-M   'P 1'
#
loop_
_entity.id
_entity.type
_entity.pdbx_description
1 polymer ?
#
loop_
_entity_poly.entity_id
_entity_poly.type
_entity_poly.pdbx_seq_one_letter_code
_entity_poly.pdbx_strand_id
1 'polypeptide(L)'
;MDGVLADFNTGVETLTGREFPNTDAGHNDYDERKEELTNKRLFRNLPPMPDMYDLIAYVRHTGLPWEILTAAGVINRELVVFDKNEWIREYVSPSVVVTCTMTGSQKGMFAIKGSVLIDDRQKNLDAWEEHGGIGILHTSAEDTINQLKELRKGE
;
A
#
# COMPACT_ATOMS: atom_id res chain seq x y z
N MET A 1 -0.93 0.35 -0.58
CA MET A 1 -1.32 -0.83 -1.36
C MET A 1 -0.39 -1.98 -1.04
N ASP A 2 0.87 -1.89 -1.46
CA ASP A 2 1.87 -2.92 -1.19
C ASP A 2 2.08 -3.03 0.31
N GLY A 3 2.22 -4.23 0.86
CA GLY A 3 2.35 -4.50 2.29
C GLY A 3 1.08 -4.31 3.14
N VAL A 4 0.00 -3.82 2.55
CA VAL A 4 -1.31 -3.63 3.21
C VAL A 4 -2.41 -4.45 2.54
N LEU A 5 -2.52 -4.37 1.22
CA LEU A 5 -3.51 -5.08 0.41
C LEU A 5 -2.86 -6.16 -0.45
N ALA A 6 -1.68 -5.88 -0.99
CA ALA A 6 -0.93 -6.76 -1.87
C ALA A 6 0.34 -7.24 -1.16
N ASP A 7 0.58 -8.55 -1.20
CA ASP A 7 1.74 -9.19 -0.60
C ASP A 7 2.97 -9.04 -1.52
N PHE A 8 3.69 -7.95 -1.28
CA PHE A 8 4.85 -7.58 -2.06
C PHE A 8 5.99 -8.60 -1.90
N ASN A 9 6.24 -9.07 -0.69
CA ASN A 9 7.33 -9.99 -0.41
C ASN A 9 7.12 -11.31 -1.15
N THR A 10 5.97 -11.94 -0.99
CA THR A 10 5.62 -13.18 -1.72
C THR A 10 5.65 -12.97 -3.23
N GLY A 11 5.25 -11.81 -3.74
CA GLY A 11 5.34 -11.49 -5.16
C GLY A 11 6.78 -11.46 -5.68
N VAL A 12 7.68 -10.81 -4.95
CA VAL A 12 9.12 -10.78 -5.28
C VAL A 12 9.73 -12.18 -5.20
N GLU A 13 9.45 -12.92 -4.13
CA GLU A 13 9.93 -14.29 -3.93
C GLU A 13 9.50 -15.22 -5.07
N THR A 14 8.24 -15.11 -5.49
CA THR A 14 7.70 -15.91 -6.59
C THR A 14 8.43 -15.64 -7.90
N LEU A 15 8.73 -14.38 -8.22
CA LEU A 15 9.41 -14.02 -9.46
C LEU A 15 10.91 -14.29 -9.44
N THR A 16 11.52 -14.28 -8.26
CA THR A 16 12.98 -14.41 -8.11
C THR A 16 13.41 -15.83 -7.74
N GLY A 17 12.52 -16.62 -7.16
CA GLY A 17 12.84 -17.93 -6.56
C GLY A 17 13.72 -17.82 -5.32
N ARG A 18 13.77 -16.65 -4.67
CA ARG A 18 14.60 -16.39 -3.48
C ARG A 18 13.75 -15.73 -2.40
N GLU A 19 14.04 -16.02 -1.14
CA GLU A 19 13.45 -15.29 -0.02
C GLU A 19 13.76 -13.79 -0.15
N PHE A 20 12.75 -13.00 0.13
CA PHE A 20 12.85 -11.55 0.17
C PHE A 20 12.76 -11.10 1.64
N PRO A 21 13.90 -10.97 2.33
CA PRO A 21 13.86 -10.51 3.72
C PRO A 21 13.40 -9.05 3.78
N ASN A 22 12.51 -8.75 4.72
CA ASN A 22 12.10 -7.36 5.00
C ASN A 22 13.21 -6.64 5.80
N THR A 23 14.36 -6.48 5.17
CA THR A 23 15.58 -5.88 5.71
C THR A 23 16.18 -4.93 4.67
N ASP A 24 17.10 -4.08 5.11
CA ASP A 24 17.81 -3.18 4.19
C ASP A 24 18.50 -3.93 3.05
N ALA A 25 19.05 -5.13 3.31
CA ALA A 25 19.68 -5.97 2.28
C ALA A 25 18.66 -6.44 1.22
N GLY A 26 17.46 -6.85 1.65
CA GLY A 26 16.38 -7.23 0.73
C GLY A 26 15.89 -6.04 -0.09
N HIS A 27 15.75 -4.88 0.53
CA HIS A 27 15.35 -3.66 -0.18
C HIS A 27 16.39 -3.24 -1.21
N ASN A 28 17.68 -3.36 -0.92
CA ASN A 28 18.76 -3.07 -1.87
C ASN A 28 18.74 -4.04 -3.06
N ASP A 29 18.55 -5.35 -2.82
CA ASP A 29 18.43 -6.36 -3.91
C ASP A 29 17.21 -6.05 -4.80
N TYR A 30 16.09 -5.64 -4.22
CA TYR A 30 14.93 -5.19 -5.00
C TYR A 30 15.26 -3.95 -5.85
N ASP A 31 15.90 -2.94 -5.28
CA ASP A 31 16.21 -1.69 -5.99
C ASP A 31 17.16 -1.94 -7.16
N GLU A 32 18.13 -2.85 -7.03
CA GLU A 32 19.02 -3.26 -8.13
C GLU A 32 18.27 -3.98 -9.26
N ARG A 33 17.19 -4.72 -8.94
CA ARG A 33 16.42 -5.54 -9.89
C ARG A 33 15.07 -4.94 -10.28
N LYS A 34 14.78 -3.74 -9.82
CA LYS A 34 13.48 -3.09 -9.96
C LYS A 34 12.96 -3.02 -11.39
N GLU A 35 13.85 -2.69 -12.34
CA GLU A 35 13.49 -2.63 -13.76
C GLU A 35 13.11 -4.02 -14.30
N GLU A 36 13.91 -5.05 -14.00
CA GLU A 36 13.65 -6.43 -14.40
C GLU A 36 12.29 -6.91 -13.84
N LEU A 37 12.07 -6.71 -12.53
CA LEU A 37 10.85 -7.17 -11.87
C LEU A 37 9.61 -6.42 -12.35
N THR A 38 9.75 -5.12 -12.62
CA THR A 38 8.68 -4.33 -13.22
C THR A 38 8.32 -4.84 -14.62
N ASN A 39 9.32 -5.13 -15.46
CA ASN A 39 9.11 -5.69 -16.79
C ASN A 39 8.48 -7.09 -16.77
N LYS A 40 8.70 -7.85 -15.69
CA LYS A 40 8.01 -9.11 -15.40
C LYS A 40 6.61 -8.93 -14.82
N ARG A 41 6.10 -7.71 -14.80
CA ARG A 41 4.76 -7.38 -14.32
C ARG A 41 4.54 -7.72 -12.84
N LEU A 42 5.56 -7.48 -11.99
CA LEU A 42 5.49 -7.74 -10.55
C LEU A 42 4.19 -7.18 -9.95
N PHE A 43 3.90 -5.89 -10.15
CA PHE A 43 2.77 -5.22 -9.51
C PHE A 43 1.40 -5.69 -10.01
N ARG A 44 1.34 -6.26 -11.22
CA ARG A 44 0.11 -6.88 -11.75
C ARG A 44 -0.18 -8.24 -11.10
N ASN A 45 0.88 -8.95 -10.72
CA ASN A 45 0.83 -10.34 -10.29
C ASN A 45 1.06 -10.54 -8.80
N LEU A 46 1.06 -9.47 -8.00
CA LEU A 46 1.13 -9.59 -6.54
C LEU A 46 -0.06 -10.41 -6.01
N PRO A 47 0.17 -11.38 -5.14
CA PRO A 47 -0.95 -12.02 -4.44
C PRO A 47 -1.58 -11.01 -3.46
N PRO A 48 -2.90 -11.09 -3.22
CA PRO A 48 -3.51 -10.32 -2.15
C PRO A 48 -3.03 -10.80 -0.78
N MET A 49 -2.94 -9.86 0.19
CA MET A 49 -2.71 -10.21 1.58
C MET A 49 -3.83 -11.11 2.09
N PRO A 50 -3.53 -12.12 2.92
CA PRO A 50 -4.53 -13.11 3.37
C PRO A 50 -5.75 -12.49 4.06
N ASP A 51 -5.55 -11.36 4.76
CA ASP A 51 -6.56 -10.66 5.56
C ASP A 51 -7.08 -9.36 4.92
N MET A 52 -6.69 -9.10 3.66
CA MET A 52 -7.06 -7.89 2.93
C MET A 52 -8.57 -7.66 2.90
N TYR A 53 -9.34 -8.72 2.67
CA TYR A 53 -10.79 -8.59 2.51
C TYR A 53 -11.50 -8.18 3.80
N ASP A 54 -10.97 -8.56 4.96
CA ASP A 54 -11.49 -8.14 6.25
C ASP A 54 -11.30 -6.64 6.46
N LEU A 55 -10.10 -6.14 6.14
CA LEU A 55 -9.81 -4.70 6.19
C LEU A 55 -10.71 -3.90 5.24
N ILE A 56 -10.84 -4.33 3.97
CA ILE A 56 -11.69 -3.64 2.98
C ILE A 56 -13.16 -3.66 3.40
N ALA A 57 -13.64 -4.80 3.91
CA ALA A 57 -15.02 -4.93 4.38
C ALA A 57 -15.30 -3.96 5.54
N TYR A 58 -14.37 -3.87 6.49
CA TYR A 58 -14.50 -2.92 7.60
C TYR A 58 -14.50 -1.47 7.12
N VAL A 59 -13.51 -1.08 6.29
CA VAL A 59 -13.42 0.29 5.75
C VAL A 59 -14.71 0.67 5.01
N ARG A 60 -15.24 -0.20 4.17
CA ARG A 60 -16.54 0.00 3.49
C ARG A 60 -17.70 0.15 4.48
N HIS A 61 -17.71 -0.65 5.53
CA HIS A 61 -18.77 -0.60 6.55
C HIS A 61 -18.78 0.74 7.33
N THR A 62 -17.66 1.44 7.40
CA THR A 62 -17.61 2.77 8.05
C THR A 62 -18.50 3.81 7.36
N GLY A 63 -18.76 3.65 6.07
CA GLY A 63 -19.47 4.63 5.24
C GLY A 63 -18.67 5.90 4.94
N LEU A 64 -17.41 5.99 5.41
CA LEU A 64 -16.55 7.12 5.15
C LEU A 64 -15.96 7.03 3.71
N PRO A 65 -15.67 8.17 3.06
CA PRO A 65 -14.95 8.17 1.79
C PRO A 65 -13.55 7.59 1.97
N TRP A 66 -13.11 6.79 1.02
CA TRP A 66 -11.80 6.18 1.03
C TRP A 66 -11.26 6.00 -0.38
N GLU A 67 -9.95 5.98 -0.49
CA GLU A 67 -9.23 5.79 -1.74
C GLU A 67 -7.94 5.00 -1.54
N ILE A 68 -7.31 4.60 -2.64
CA ILE A 68 -5.99 3.96 -2.61
C ILE A 68 -4.93 5.00 -2.96
N LEU A 69 -4.01 5.22 -2.02
CA LEU A 69 -2.82 6.05 -2.21
C LEU A 69 -1.58 5.17 -2.19
N THR A 70 -0.86 5.07 -3.31
CA THR A 70 0.27 4.15 -3.47
C THR A 70 1.44 4.82 -4.19
N ALA A 71 2.67 4.37 -3.94
CA ALA A 71 3.84 4.82 -4.69
C ALA A 71 4.06 3.93 -5.93
N ALA A 72 4.38 4.53 -7.06
CA ALA A 72 4.69 3.83 -8.31
C ALA A 72 6.17 3.93 -8.72
N GLY A 73 6.97 4.72 -8.00
CA GLY A 73 8.36 4.94 -8.36
C GLY A 73 8.52 5.76 -9.65
N VAL A 74 9.76 5.77 -10.16
CA VAL A 74 10.11 6.47 -11.41
C VAL A 74 10.49 5.52 -12.54
N ILE A 75 10.93 4.30 -12.22
CA ILE A 75 11.33 3.28 -13.21
C ILE A 75 10.08 2.63 -13.80
N ASN A 76 9.95 2.70 -15.12
CA ASN A 76 8.79 2.18 -15.86
C ASN A 76 7.45 2.58 -15.23
N ARG A 77 7.37 3.82 -14.74
CA ARG A 77 6.25 4.33 -13.94
C ARG A 77 4.89 4.08 -14.59
N GLU A 78 4.76 4.31 -15.88
CA GLU A 78 3.49 4.11 -16.60
C GLU A 78 3.01 2.67 -16.49
N LEU A 79 3.92 1.71 -16.63
CA LEU A 79 3.61 0.29 -16.49
C LEU A 79 3.22 -0.05 -15.04
N VAL A 80 3.95 0.48 -14.04
CA VAL A 80 3.62 0.28 -12.62
C VAL A 80 2.26 0.86 -12.27
N VAL A 81 1.96 2.08 -12.74
CA VAL A 81 0.65 2.71 -12.53
C VAL A 81 -0.46 1.87 -13.17
N PHE A 82 -0.26 1.42 -14.42
CA PHE A 82 -1.20 0.55 -15.11
C PHE A 82 -1.44 -0.74 -14.33
N ASP A 83 -0.39 -1.43 -13.92
CA ASP A 83 -0.45 -2.70 -13.20
C ASP A 83 -1.18 -2.57 -11.86
N LYS A 84 -0.86 -1.53 -11.09
CA LYS A 84 -1.53 -1.28 -9.80
C LYS A 84 -3.01 -0.96 -9.97
N ASN A 85 -3.37 -0.18 -10.98
CA ASN A 85 -4.78 0.09 -11.27
C ASN A 85 -5.53 -1.18 -11.67
N GLU A 86 -4.97 -2.01 -12.56
CA GLU A 86 -5.59 -3.27 -12.95
C GLU A 86 -5.72 -4.23 -11.76
N TRP A 87 -4.69 -4.29 -10.89
CA TRP A 87 -4.75 -5.08 -9.67
C TRP A 87 -5.87 -4.62 -8.74
N ILE A 88 -5.99 -3.31 -8.50
CA ILE A 88 -7.05 -2.75 -7.65
C ILE A 88 -8.43 -3.00 -8.25
N ARG A 89 -8.59 -2.88 -9.57
CA ARG A 89 -9.86 -3.18 -10.26
C ARG A 89 -10.30 -4.62 -10.08
N GLU A 90 -9.34 -5.54 -10.12
CA GLU A 90 -9.61 -6.98 -10.01
C GLU A 90 -9.92 -7.40 -8.57
N TYR A 91 -9.08 -7.00 -7.62
CA TYR A 91 -9.14 -7.51 -6.24
C TYR A 91 -9.94 -6.62 -5.27
N VAL A 92 -10.10 -5.35 -5.58
CA VAL A 92 -10.77 -4.40 -4.67
C VAL A 92 -12.06 -3.88 -5.28
N SER A 93 -11.98 -3.01 -6.26
CA SER A 93 -13.16 -2.45 -6.95
C SER A 93 -12.76 -1.66 -8.20
N PRO A 94 -13.53 -1.73 -9.29
CA PRO A 94 -13.32 -0.89 -10.45
C PRO A 94 -13.66 0.59 -10.22
N SER A 95 -14.35 0.93 -9.13
CA SER A 95 -14.83 2.29 -8.84
C SER A 95 -14.03 3.02 -7.77
N VAL A 96 -13.05 2.36 -7.13
CA VAL A 96 -12.20 3.04 -6.14
C VAL A 96 -11.18 3.94 -6.84
N VAL A 97 -10.99 5.13 -6.30
CA VAL A 97 -9.97 6.08 -6.79
C VAL A 97 -8.58 5.58 -6.41
N VAL A 98 -7.65 5.60 -7.36
CA VAL A 98 -6.25 5.21 -7.15
C VAL A 98 -5.36 6.39 -7.49
N THR A 99 -4.65 6.88 -6.49
CA THR A 99 -3.65 7.95 -6.63
C THR A 99 -2.24 7.37 -6.50
N CYS A 100 -1.40 7.61 -7.51
CA CYS A 100 -0.03 7.11 -7.55
C CYS A 100 1.00 8.23 -7.39
N THR A 101 1.75 8.23 -6.29
CA THR A 101 2.90 9.12 -6.05
C THR A 101 4.18 8.55 -6.66
N MET A 102 5.27 9.33 -6.74
CA MET A 102 6.58 8.80 -7.14
C MET A 102 7.27 8.09 -5.98
N THR A 103 7.16 8.64 -4.77
CA THR A 103 7.76 8.05 -3.56
C THR A 103 6.72 7.88 -2.46
N GLY A 104 7.03 7.01 -1.48
CA GLY A 104 6.14 6.80 -0.34
C GLY A 104 5.92 8.08 0.48
N SER A 105 6.96 8.85 0.75
CA SER A 105 6.88 10.09 1.54
C SER A 105 6.08 11.20 0.84
N GLN A 106 5.96 11.19 -0.50
CA GLN A 106 5.07 12.14 -1.19
C GLN A 106 3.59 11.91 -0.88
N LYS A 107 3.22 10.80 -0.26
CA LYS A 107 1.85 10.60 0.24
C LYS A 107 1.42 11.71 1.20
N GLY A 108 2.36 12.25 2.00
CA GLY A 108 2.10 13.37 2.91
C GLY A 108 1.50 14.60 2.24
N MET A 109 1.83 14.87 0.97
CA MET A 109 1.26 16.00 0.21
C MET A 109 -0.26 15.88 -0.02
N PHE A 110 -0.85 14.71 0.18
CA PHE A 110 -2.28 14.45 0.04
C PHE A 110 -3.00 14.43 1.40
N ALA A 111 -2.25 14.57 2.50
CA ALA A 111 -2.85 14.61 3.81
C ALA A 111 -3.71 15.86 3.99
N ILE A 112 -4.88 15.67 4.55
CA ILE A 112 -5.73 16.74 5.07
C ILE A 112 -5.96 16.49 6.55
N LYS A 113 -6.24 17.53 7.31
CA LYS A 113 -6.45 17.42 8.75
C LYS A 113 -7.52 16.38 9.08
N GLY A 114 -7.14 15.39 9.89
CA GLY A 114 -8.01 14.30 10.31
C GLY A 114 -8.15 13.14 9.31
N SER A 115 -7.55 13.22 8.13
CA SER A 115 -7.50 12.05 7.23
C SER A 115 -6.59 10.96 7.77
N VAL A 116 -6.98 9.70 7.58
CA VAL A 116 -6.23 8.53 8.06
C VAL A 116 -5.48 7.88 6.91
N LEU A 117 -4.17 7.65 7.07
CA LEU A 117 -3.37 6.81 6.19
C LEU A 117 -3.06 5.47 6.87
N ILE A 118 -3.37 4.38 6.19
CA ILE A 118 -2.96 3.02 6.58
C ILE A 118 -1.77 2.63 5.70
N ASP A 119 -0.61 2.42 6.29
CA ASP A 119 0.63 2.12 5.56
C ASP A 119 1.49 1.16 6.40
N ASP A 120 2.26 0.29 5.75
CA ASP A 120 3.18 -0.65 6.39
C ASP A 120 4.55 -0.04 6.72
N ARG A 121 4.79 1.22 6.31
CA ARG A 121 6.09 1.90 6.46
C ARG A 121 5.95 3.16 7.29
N GLN A 122 6.60 3.18 8.46
CA GLN A 122 6.60 4.31 9.38
C GLN A 122 6.98 5.63 8.71
N LYS A 123 8.01 5.63 7.86
CA LYS A 123 8.45 6.83 7.12
C LYS A 123 7.35 7.50 6.29
N ASN A 124 6.40 6.72 5.76
CA ASN A 124 5.28 7.26 5.00
C ASN A 124 4.24 7.90 5.94
N LEU A 125 4.05 7.31 7.11
CA LEU A 125 3.17 7.82 8.15
C LEU A 125 3.72 9.11 8.75
N ASP A 126 5.02 9.16 9.05
CA ASP A 126 5.69 10.37 9.53
C ASP A 126 5.42 11.55 8.58
N ALA A 127 5.61 11.34 7.28
CA ALA A 127 5.34 12.37 6.26
C ALA A 127 3.84 12.75 6.19
N TRP A 128 2.93 11.81 6.46
CA TRP A 128 1.49 12.08 6.50
C TRP A 128 1.11 12.92 7.72
N GLU A 129 1.66 12.59 8.89
CA GLU A 129 1.40 13.26 10.17
C GLU A 129 1.99 14.67 10.20
N GLU A 130 3.15 14.90 9.58
CA GLU A 130 3.74 16.24 9.39
C GLU A 130 2.78 17.21 8.68
N HIS A 131 1.85 16.69 7.86
CA HIS A 131 0.83 17.47 7.16
C HIS A 131 -0.55 17.45 7.86
N GLY A 132 -0.61 16.96 9.11
CA GLY A 132 -1.82 16.99 9.95
C GLY A 132 -2.79 15.83 9.75
N GLY A 133 -2.38 14.79 9.05
CA GLY A 133 -3.11 13.52 8.99
C GLY A 133 -2.86 12.63 10.21
N ILE A 134 -3.50 11.48 10.24
CA ILE A 134 -3.36 10.44 11.27
C ILE A 134 -2.78 9.20 10.61
N GLY A 135 -1.65 8.69 11.10
CA GLY A 135 -1.01 7.48 10.61
C GLY A 135 -1.50 6.23 11.36
N ILE A 136 -1.71 5.13 10.66
CA ILE A 136 -1.89 3.80 11.24
C ILE A 136 -0.84 2.87 10.62
N LEU A 137 0.10 2.39 11.44
CA LEU A 137 1.08 1.40 11.02
C LEU A 137 0.38 0.05 10.86
N HIS A 138 0.31 -0.42 9.63
CA HIS A 138 -0.32 -1.69 9.32
C HIS A 138 0.60 -2.86 9.65
N THR A 139 0.11 -3.77 10.47
CA THR A 139 0.77 -5.05 10.81
C THR A 139 -0.13 -6.24 10.47
N SER A 140 -1.45 -6.06 10.59
CA SER A 140 -2.49 -6.99 10.20
C SER A 140 -3.82 -6.24 10.02
N ALA A 141 -4.79 -6.85 9.35
CA ALA A 141 -6.13 -6.28 9.25
C ALA A 141 -6.78 -6.13 10.63
N GLU A 142 -6.63 -7.12 11.50
CA GLU A 142 -7.21 -7.09 12.87
C GLU A 142 -6.69 -5.90 13.67
N ASP A 143 -5.37 -5.71 13.72
CA ASP A 143 -4.74 -4.61 14.43
C ASP A 143 -5.17 -3.26 13.87
N THR A 144 -5.12 -3.10 12.55
CA THR A 144 -5.57 -1.88 11.87
C THR A 144 -7.03 -1.56 12.14
N ILE A 145 -7.92 -2.55 12.09
CA ILE A 145 -9.34 -2.38 12.39
C ILE A 145 -9.54 -1.95 13.85
N ASN A 146 -8.77 -2.49 14.77
CA ASN A 146 -8.87 -2.10 16.18
C ASN A 146 -8.43 -0.65 16.38
N GLN A 147 -7.35 -0.20 15.75
CA GLN A 147 -6.93 1.20 15.78
C GLN A 147 -7.97 2.14 15.16
N LEU A 148 -8.58 1.76 14.02
CA LEU A 148 -9.68 2.53 13.41
C LEU A 148 -10.90 2.65 14.32
N LYS A 149 -11.25 1.58 15.06
CA LYS A 149 -12.35 1.61 16.05
C LYS A 149 -12.05 2.57 17.19
N GLU A 150 -10.82 2.60 17.69
CA GLU A 150 -10.46 3.52 18.78
C GLU A 150 -10.50 4.98 18.34
N LEU A 151 -10.03 5.30 17.11
CA LEU A 151 -10.14 6.65 16.56
C LEU A 151 -11.61 7.14 16.53
N ARG A 152 -12.54 6.28 16.14
CA ARG A 152 -13.98 6.62 16.05
C ARG A 152 -14.68 6.77 17.40
N LYS A 153 -14.13 6.24 18.49
CA LYS A 153 -14.68 6.44 19.82
C LYS A 153 -14.30 7.80 20.44
N GLY A 154 -13.24 8.40 19.91
CA GLY A 154 -12.73 9.69 20.37
C GLY A 154 -13.38 10.90 19.68
N GLU A 155 -14.25 10.66 18.70
CA GLU A 155 -15.07 11.69 18.03
C GLU A 155 -16.43 11.82 18.74
#